data_21ba6979be21db9b1b7ec137a02dd32c
#
_entry.id   21ba6979be21db9b1b7ec137a02dd32c
#
_cell.length_a   1.000
_cell.length_b   1.000
_cell.length_c   1.000
_cell.angle_alpha   90.00
_cell.angle_beta   90.00
_cell.angle_gamma   90.00
#
_symmetry.space_group_name_H-M   'P 1'
#
loop_
_entity.id
_entity.type
_entity.pdbx_description
1 polymer ?
#
loop_
_entity_poly.entity_id
_entity_poly.type
_entity_poly.pdbx_seq_one_letter_code
_entity_poly.pdbx_strand_id
1 'polypeptide(L)'
;KPGEYPSAGPLAHLIDIWHCGAPDIDILAPDLYDNDFTNWVSQYHLHNNPLFIPEIRLTDNNGVRAFYVFGEHDAIGFSPFSIEDSPESADAPLVQSYGKLKELMPLLTGYQGKGVMKGLLFDQENKERIITEDDLTITCRHYFTLPWDARATGGNVWPEGGGILLRISKNEYIIAGSGIVIEFAK
;
A
#
# COMPACT_ATOMS: atom_id res chain seq x y z
N LYS A 1 17.98 1.15 17.42
CA LYS A 1 19.31 0.86 16.80
C LYS A 1 19.28 1.20 15.33
N PRO A 2 20.44 1.52 14.69
CA PRO A 2 20.51 1.67 13.25
C PRO A 2 19.95 0.43 12.53
N GLY A 3 19.02 0.61 11.55
CA GLY A 3 18.39 -0.46 10.82
C GLY A 3 17.12 -1.07 11.44
N GLU A 4 16.68 -0.60 12.61
CA GLU A 4 15.42 -1.02 13.25
C GLU A 4 14.25 -0.06 12.95
N TYR A 5 14.51 1.04 12.26
CA TYR A 5 13.52 2.04 11.83
C TYR A 5 14.03 2.74 10.57
N PRO A 6 13.26 3.64 9.96
CA PRO A 6 13.72 4.40 8.79
C PRO A 6 15.13 4.90 8.97
N SER A 7 16.03 4.52 8.08
CA SER A 7 17.49 4.72 8.28
C SER A 7 17.97 6.11 7.92
N ALA A 8 17.17 6.88 7.20
CA ALA A 8 17.43 8.28 6.88
C ALA A 8 16.11 9.07 6.83
N GLY A 9 16.24 10.39 6.79
CA GLY A 9 15.10 11.29 6.87
C GLY A 9 14.62 11.54 8.31
N PRO A 10 13.59 12.37 8.48
CA PRO A 10 13.04 12.70 9.78
C PRO A 10 12.35 11.49 10.41
N LEU A 11 12.57 11.29 11.70
CA LEU A 11 11.90 10.23 12.45
C LEU A 11 10.44 10.60 12.69
N ALA A 12 9.52 9.64 12.57
CA ALA A 12 8.08 9.86 12.66
C ALA A 12 7.66 10.62 13.93
N HIS A 13 8.22 10.26 15.09
CA HIS A 13 7.89 10.91 16.38
C HIS A 13 8.45 12.33 16.52
N LEU A 14 9.25 12.82 15.57
CA LEU A 14 9.79 14.18 15.54
C LEU A 14 9.10 15.08 14.50
N ILE A 15 8.11 14.58 13.77
CA ILE A 15 7.44 15.33 12.70
C ILE A 15 6.87 16.65 13.22
N ASP A 16 6.20 16.65 14.37
CA ASP A 16 5.65 17.87 14.97
C ASP A 16 6.73 18.88 15.36
N ILE A 17 7.91 18.39 15.79
CA ILE A 17 9.05 19.25 16.11
C ILE A 17 9.59 19.91 14.84
N TRP A 18 9.68 19.16 13.75
CA TRP A 18 10.07 19.69 12.45
C TRP A 18 9.10 20.76 11.95
N HIS A 19 7.81 20.50 11.95
CA HIS A 19 6.80 21.49 11.55
C HIS A 19 6.81 22.75 12.43
N CYS A 20 7.10 22.59 13.74
CA CYS A 20 7.20 23.73 14.64
C CYS A 20 8.47 24.56 14.38
N GLY A 21 9.59 23.91 14.16
CA GLY A 21 10.92 24.57 13.99
C GLY A 21 11.22 25.03 12.55
N ALA A 22 10.58 24.45 11.57
CA ALA A 22 10.75 24.72 10.14
C ALA A 22 9.40 24.69 9.40
N PRO A 23 8.54 25.69 9.63
CA PRO A 23 7.17 25.71 9.12
C PRO A 23 7.05 25.79 7.60
N ASP A 24 8.13 26.07 6.90
CA ASP A 24 8.20 26.12 5.44
C ASP A 24 8.43 24.71 4.81
N ILE A 25 8.55 23.66 5.62
CA ILE A 25 8.67 22.28 5.13
C ILE A 25 7.25 21.72 4.92
N ASP A 26 6.91 21.39 3.69
CA ASP A 26 5.60 20.84 3.32
C ASP A 26 5.49 19.34 3.56
N ILE A 27 6.58 18.58 3.42
CA ILE A 27 6.58 17.12 3.48
C ILE A 27 7.81 16.61 4.25
N LEU A 28 7.57 15.71 5.17
CA LEU A 28 8.58 14.94 5.88
C LEU A 28 8.42 13.47 5.50
N ALA A 29 9.39 12.92 4.79
CA ALA A 29 9.30 11.62 4.15
C ALA A 29 10.33 10.62 4.72
N PRO A 30 9.96 9.33 4.90
CA PRO A 30 10.87 8.30 5.40
C PRO A 30 11.64 7.60 4.29
N ASP A 31 12.84 7.09 4.64
CA ASP A 31 13.47 5.99 3.92
C ASP A 31 13.11 4.68 4.66
N LEU A 32 12.29 3.84 4.04
CA LEU A 32 11.69 2.67 4.70
C LEU A 32 12.50 1.40 4.48
N TYR A 33 13.21 0.96 5.52
CA TYR A 33 13.98 -0.28 5.52
C TYR A 33 13.57 -1.28 6.59
N ASP A 34 12.62 -0.89 7.47
CA ASP A 34 12.05 -1.76 8.50
C ASP A 34 11.02 -2.72 7.89
N ASN A 35 10.85 -3.89 8.53
CA ASN A 35 9.90 -4.89 8.08
C ASN A 35 8.45 -4.57 8.49
N ASP A 36 8.25 -3.76 9.53
CA ASP A 36 6.92 -3.34 9.99
C ASP A 36 6.37 -2.18 9.13
N PHE A 37 6.20 -2.49 7.85
CA PHE A 37 5.87 -1.52 6.80
C PHE A 37 4.60 -0.72 7.10
N THR A 38 3.50 -1.39 7.42
CA THR A 38 2.20 -0.74 7.60
C THR A 38 2.18 0.20 8.81
N ASN A 39 2.84 -0.18 9.89
CA ASN A 39 2.98 0.64 11.08
C ASN A 39 3.78 1.91 10.79
N TRP A 40 4.93 1.79 10.13
CA TRP A 40 5.74 2.96 9.81
C TRP A 40 5.05 3.90 8.83
N VAL A 41 4.44 3.39 7.78
CA VAL A 41 3.68 4.18 6.81
C VAL A 41 2.58 5.00 7.50
N SER A 42 1.84 4.39 8.42
CA SER A 42 0.77 5.07 9.15
C SER A 42 1.26 6.23 10.03
N GLN A 43 2.49 6.16 10.53
CA GLN A 43 3.07 7.22 11.35
C GLN A 43 3.54 8.44 10.54
N TYR A 44 3.77 8.30 9.23
CA TYR A 44 4.12 9.42 8.35
C TYR A 44 2.91 10.01 7.61
N HIS A 45 1.80 9.30 7.57
CA HIS A 45 0.54 9.81 7.02
C HIS A 45 -0.23 10.58 8.08
N LEU A 46 -0.01 11.89 8.15
CA LEU A 46 -0.67 12.78 9.13
C LEU A 46 -1.51 13.83 8.41
N HIS A 47 -2.42 14.46 9.15
CA HIS A 47 -3.27 15.54 8.62
C HIS A 47 -2.49 16.67 7.92
N ASN A 48 -1.31 16.99 8.45
CA ASN A 48 -0.43 18.05 7.96
C ASN A 48 0.84 17.51 7.28
N ASN A 49 0.90 16.21 6.99
CA ASN A 49 2.04 15.56 6.34
C ASN A 49 1.54 14.52 5.34
N PRO A 50 1.38 14.87 4.05
CA PRO A 50 0.99 13.89 3.04
C PRO A 50 2.06 12.80 2.92
N LEU A 51 1.61 11.57 2.70
CA LEU A 51 2.54 10.44 2.59
C LEU A 51 3.30 10.49 1.26
N PHE A 52 4.62 10.56 1.37
CA PHE A 52 5.56 10.33 0.28
C PHE A 52 6.62 9.32 0.74
N ILE A 53 6.89 8.29 -0.04
CA ILE A 53 7.94 7.30 0.22
C ILE A 53 9.00 7.44 -0.86
N PRO A 54 10.01 8.31 -0.67
CA PRO A 54 11.05 8.56 -1.65
C PRO A 54 12.01 7.39 -1.78
N GLU A 55 12.11 6.57 -0.72
CA GLU A 55 13.00 5.43 -0.69
C GLU A 55 12.43 4.29 0.17
N ILE A 56 12.43 3.09 -0.39
CA ILE A 56 12.10 1.86 0.32
C ILE A 56 12.98 0.72 -0.18
N ARG A 57 13.32 -0.22 0.71
CA ARG A 57 14.07 -1.42 0.32
C ARG A 57 13.40 -2.11 -0.88
N LEU A 58 14.16 -2.37 -1.94
CA LEU A 58 13.66 -3.11 -3.10
C LEU A 58 13.37 -4.56 -2.73
N THR A 59 12.13 -4.98 -2.91
CA THR A 59 11.64 -6.34 -2.67
C THR A 59 10.57 -6.71 -3.68
N ASP A 60 10.29 -8.00 -3.84
CA ASP A 60 9.22 -8.50 -4.72
C ASP A 60 7.81 -8.02 -4.29
N ASN A 61 7.65 -7.65 -3.02
CA ASN A 61 6.38 -7.16 -2.48
C ASN A 61 6.08 -5.69 -2.81
N ASN A 62 7.06 -4.93 -3.32
CA ASN A 62 6.90 -3.49 -3.52
C ASN A 62 5.76 -3.14 -4.49
N GLY A 63 5.46 -4.03 -5.44
CA GLY A 63 4.33 -3.81 -6.34
C GLY A 63 2.99 -3.74 -5.61
N VAL A 64 2.71 -4.66 -4.71
CA VAL A 64 1.46 -4.67 -3.93
C VAL A 64 1.46 -3.63 -2.82
N ARG A 65 2.62 -3.31 -2.24
CA ARG A 65 2.78 -2.23 -1.27
C ARG A 65 2.50 -0.85 -1.87
N ALA A 66 2.89 -0.63 -3.13
CA ALA A 66 2.54 0.59 -3.85
C ALA A 66 1.01 0.76 -3.96
N PHE A 67 0.26 -0.29 -4.37
CA PHE A 67 -1.20 -0.22 -4.37
C PHE A 67 -1.77 0.12 -3.00
N TYR A 68 -1.24 -0.51 -1.95
CA TYR A 68 -1.69 -0.26 -0.57
C TYR A 68 -1.55 1.21 -0.18
N VAL A 69 -0.38 1.82 -0.37
CA VAL A 69 -0.17 3.20 0.08
C VAL A 69 -0.95 4.22 -0.72
N PHE A 70 -1.13 4.01 -2.03
CA PHE A 70 -1.99 4.87 -2.83
C PHE A 70 -3.46 4.74 -2.43
N GLY A 71 -3.93 3.54 -2.09
CA GLY A 71 -5.32 3.31 -1.72
C GLY A 71 -5.66 3.63 -0.28
N GLU A 72 -4.80 3.33 0.70
CA GLU A 72 -5.08 3.50 2.12
C GLU A 72 -4.64 4.87 2.65
N HIS A 73 -3.56 5.41 2.08
CA HIS A 73 -2.92 6.60 2.62
C HIS A 73 -2.90 7.78 1.65
N ASP A 74 -3.59 7.67 0.51
CA ASP A 74 -3.58 8.74 -0.51
C ASP A 74 -2.14 9.18 -0.86
N ALA A 75 -1.18 8.24 -0.87
CA ALA A 75 0.23 8.56 -1.07
C ALA A 75 0.46 9.32 -2.38
N ILE A 76 1.41 10.25 -2.37
CA ILE A 76 1.77 11.06 -3.53
C ILE A 76 2.95 10.50 -4.32
N GLY A 77 3.66 9.51 -3.76
CA GLY A 77 4.75 8.82 -4.42
C GLY A 77 5.25 7.60 -3.64
N PHE A 78 5.85 6.67 -4.37
CA PHE A 78 6.43 5.43 -3.83
C PHE A 78 7.59 5.00 -4.72
N SER A 79 8.82 4.94 -4.16
CA SER A 79 10.05 4.73 -4.93
C SER A 79 10.94 3.66 -4.29
N PRO A 80 10.95 2.42 -4.81
CA PRO A 80 11.95 1.43 -4.40
C PRO A 80 13.36 1.88 -4.74
N PHE A 81 14.29 1.67 -3.78
CA PHE A 81 15.71 1.99 -3.98
C PHE A 81 16.29 1.12 -5.10
N SER A 82 17.12 1.71 -5.97
CA SER A 82 17.71 1.03 -7.12
C SER A 82 16.65 0.36 -8.03
N ILE A 83 15.54 1.02 -8.28
CA ILE A 83 14.46 0.48 -9.12
C ILE A 83 14.95 0.17 -10.55
N GLU A 84 15.98 0.87 -11.00
CA GLU A 84 16.67 0.64 -12.28
C GLU A 84 17.39 -0.71 -12.36
N ASP A 85 17.72 -1.31 -11.21
CA ASP A 85 18.32 -2.64 -11.13
C ASP A 85 17.25 -3.76 -11.15
N SER A 86 15.98 -3.40 -11.17
CA SER A 86 14.87 -4.36 -11.25
C SER A 86 14.89 -5.09 -12.59
N PRO A 87 14.45 -6.36 -12.61
CA PRO A 87 14.36 -7.10 -13.87
C PRO A 87 13.50 -6.34 -14.90
N GLU A 88 14.03 -6.13 -16.09
CA GLU A 88 13.30 -5.46 -17.19
C GLU A 88 12.19 -6.35 -17.80
N SER A 89 12.00 -7.56 -17.28
CA SER A 89 10.95 -8.46 -17.74
C SER A 89 9.57 -7.84 -17.54
N ALA A 90 8.77 -7.81 -18.59
CA ALA A 90 7.39 -7.37 -18.53
C ALA A 90 6.53 -8.19 -17.54
N ASP A 91 6.98 -9.39 -17.19
CA ASP A 91 6.32 -10.31 -16.25
C ASP A 91 6.76 -10.07 -14.78
N ALA A 92 7.76 -9.21 -14.54
CA ALA A 92 8.19 -8.90 -13.19
C ALA A 92 7.04 -8.25 -12.39
N PRO A 93 6.74 -8.71 -11.16
CA PRO A 93 5.60 -8.21 -10.38
C PRO A 93 5.61 -6.69 -10.19
N LEU A 94 6.78 -6.10 -9.99
CA LEU A 94 6.94 -4.65 -9.84
C LEU A 94 6.58 -3.92 -11.13
N VAL A 95 7.09 -4.39 -12.28
CA VAL A 95 6.82 -3.79 -13.60
C VAL A 95 5.32 -3.83 -13.93
N GLN A 96 4.67 -4.97 -13.69
CA GLN A 96 3.22 -5.11 -13.88
C GLN A 96 2.42 -4.18 -12.96
N SER A 97 2.79 -4.09 -11.69
CA SER A 97 2.11 -3.22 -10.73
C SER A 97 2.23 -1.75 -11.11
N TYR A 98 3.42 -1.29 -11.48
CA TYR A 98 3.63 0.09 -11.92
C TYR A 98 2.94 0.40 -13.25
N GLY A 99 2.90 -0.58 -14.17
CA GLY A 99 2.11 -0.47 -15.39
C GLY A 99 0.63 -0.23 -15.10
N LYS A 100 0.04 -0.99 -14.18
CA LYS A 100 -1.35 -0.81 -13.75
C LYS A 100 -1.59 0.48 -12.98
N LEU A 101 -0.70 0.85 -12.08
CA LEU A 101 -0.79 2.14 -11.37
C LEU A 101 -0.73 3.31 -12.35
N LYS A 102 0.12 3.26 -13.37
CA LYS A 102 0.18 4.29 -14.43
C LYS A 102 -1.15 4.42 -15.16
N GLU A 103 -1.80 3.30 -15.50
CA GLU A 103 -3.13 3.30 -16.15
C GLU A 103 -4.21 3.90 -15.23
N LEU A 104 -4.13 3.63 -13.93
CA LEU A 104 -5.08 4.10 -12.92
C LEU A 104 -4.83 5.55 -12.47
N MET A 105 -3.66 6.12 -12.71
CA MET A 105 -3.26 7.41 -12.15
C MET A 105 -4.26 8.55 -12.38
N PRO A 106 -4.85 8.73 -13.58
CA PRO A 106 -5.87 9.77 -13.79
C PRO A 106 -7.10 9.60 -12.89
N LEU A 107 -7.43 8.35 -12.55
CA LEU A 107 -8.54 8.02 -11.68
C LEU A 107 -8.15 8.25 -10.21
N LEU A 108 -7.00 7.72 -9.78
CA LEU A 108 -6.52 7.85 -8.41
C LEU A 108 -6.39 9.33 -8.01
N THR A 109 -5.77 10.16 -8.85
CA THR A 109 -5.65 11.59 -8.59
C THR A 109 -6.99 12.31 -8.51
N GLY A 110 -8.00 11.83 -9.27
CA GLY A 110 -9.36 12.36 -9.22
C GLY A 110 -10.10 12.03 -7.92
N TYR A 111 -9.73 10.94 -7.24
CA TYR A 111 -10.39 10.47 -6.02
C TYR A 111 -9.54 10.60 -4.75
N GLN A 112 -8.28 10.94 -4.87
CA GLN A 112 -7.35 11.18 -3.76
C GLN A 112 -7.91 12.20 -2.77
N GLY A 113 -7.78 11.95 -1.49
CA GLY A 113 -8.29 12.80 -0.43
C GLY A 113 -9.81 12.76 -0.20
N LYS A 114 -10.58 11.96 -0.97
CA LYS A 114 -12.03 11.88 -0.84
C LYS A 114 -12.53 10.78 0.09
N GLY A 115 -11.62 9.96 0.65
CA GLY A 115 -11.95 8.87 1.58
C GLY A 115 -12.68 7.67 0.96
N VAL A 116 -12.74 7.59 -0.38
CA VAL A 116 -13.44 6.54 -1.13
C VAL A 116 -12.52 5.43 -1.63
N MET A 117 -11.23 5.53 -1.35
CA MET A 117 -10.24 4.50 -1.61
C MET A 117 -9.93 3.71 -0.34
N LYS A 118 -9.64 2.42 -0.51
CA LYS A 118 -9.12 1.53 0.52
C LYS A 118 -7.93 0.78 -0.05
N GLY A 119 -6.80 0.85 0.65
CA GLY A 119 -5.65 0.02 0.38
C GLY A 119 -5.80 -1.34 1.06
N LEU A 120 -5.45 -2.38 0.37
CA LEU A 120 -5.48 -3.76 0.85
C LEU A 120 -4.06 -4.30 0.85
N LEU A 121 -3.64 -4.87 1.98
CA LEU A 121 -2.36 -5.57 2.10
C LEU A 121 -2.53 -6.76 3.04
N PHE A 122 -2.23 -7.94 2.54
CA PHE A 122 -2.43 -9.21 3.24
C PHE A 122 -1.17 -10.07 3.19
N ASP A 123 -0.97 -10.81 4.26
CA ASP A 123 0.09 -11.79 4.44
C ASP A 123 -0.43 -13.02 5.22
N GLN A 124 0.48 -13.83 5.79
CA GLN A 124 0.09 -14.99 6.59
C GLN A 124 -0.51 -14.63 7.95
N GLU A 125 -0.25 -13.45 8.49
CA GLU A 125 -0.77 -12.98 9.78
C GLU A 125 -2.05 -12.17 9.57
N ASN A 126 -2.06 -11.26 8.61
CA ASN A 126 -3.18 -10.39 8.25
C ASN A 126 -3.85 -10.91 6.97
N LYS A 127 -4.75 -11.87 7.12
CA LYS A 127 -5.30 -12.64 5.99
C LYS A 127 -6.51 -12.02 5.33
N GLU A 128 -7.25 -11.20 6.10
CA GLU A 128 -8.54 -10.68 5.63
C GLU A 128 -8.88 -9.34 6.27
N ARG A 129 -9.70 -8.55 5.56
CA ARG A 129 -10.31 -7.31 6.03
C ARG A 129 -11.77 -7.28 5.60
N ILE A 130 -12.68 -7.01 6.53
CA ILE A 130 -14.10 -6.80 6.25
C ILE A 130 -14.38 -5.30 6.27
N ILE A 131 -15.02 -4.82 5.22
CA ILE A 131 -15.43 -3.43 5.04
C ILE A 131 -16.96 -3.42 4.93
N THR A 132 -17.61 -2.58 5.72
CA THR A 132 -19.06 -2.37 5.64
C THR A 132 -19.32 -0.99 5.08
N GLU A 133 -20.02 -0.92 3.96
CA GLU A 133 -20.42 0.32 3.30
C GLU A 133 -21.91 0.26 2.92
N ASP A 134 -22.71 1.14 3.46
CA ASP A 134 -24.17 1.15 3.32
C ASP A 134 -24.79 -0.22 3.70
N ASP A 135 -25.38 -0.92 2.70
CA ASP A 135 -25.98 -2.26 2.83
C ASP A 135 -25.09 -3.39 2.31
N LEU A 136 -23.82 -3.08 1.99
CA LEU A 136 -22.84 -4.02 1.49
C LEU A 136 -21.83 -4.42 2.58
N THR A 137 -21.56 -5.71 2.63
CA THR A 137 -20.40 -6.27 3.31
C THR A 137 -19.39 -6.70 2.26
N ILE A 138 -18.20 -6.14 2.31
CA ILE A 138 -17.12 -6.42 1.37
C ILE A 138 -16.03 -7.19 2.11
N THR A 139 -15.85 -8.46 1.79
CA THR A 139 -14.80 -9.30 2.35
C THR A 139 -13.61 -9.33 1.41
N CYS A 140 -12.51 -8.75 1.85
CA CYS A 140 -11.24 -8.71 1.13
C CYS A 140 -10.27 -9.66 1.81
N ARG A 141 -9.61 -10.55 1.05
CA ARG A 141 -8.70 -11.52 1.65
C ARG A 141 -7.55 -11.93 0.72
N HIS A 142 -6.50 -12.45 1.32
CA HIS A 142 -5.40 -13.04 0.57
C HIS A 142 -5.88 -14.22 -0.26
N TYR A 143 -5.40 -14.35 -1.50
CA TYR A 143 -5.81 -15.42 -2.42
C TYR A 143 -5.58 -16.83 -1.83
N PHE A 144 -4.53 -17.05 -1.06
CA PHE A 144 -4.21 -18.34 -0.45
C PHE A 144 -5.17 -18.76 0.69
N THR A 145 -6.12 -17.92 1.08
CA THR A 145 -7.19 -18.31 2.01
C THR A 145 -8.29 -19.11 1.31
N LEU A 146 -8.28 -19.20 -0.02
CA LEU A 146 -9.27 -19.96 -0.76
C LEU A 146 -9.12 -21.46 -0.46
N PRO A 147 -10.20 -22.18 -0.09
CA PRO A 147 -10.11 -23.55 0.42
C PRO A 147 -9.63 -24.57 -0.62
N TRP A 148 -9.71 -24.24 -1.90
CA TRP A 148 -9.22 -25.10 -2.99
C TRP A 148 -7.76 -24.86 -3.37
N ASP A 149 -7.10 -23.85 -2.80
CA ASP A 149 -5.70 -23.56 -3.11
C ASP A 149 -4.78 -24.41 -2.24
N ALA A 150 -4.08 -25.33 -2.85
CA ALA A 150 -3.14 -26.22 -2.14
C ALA A 150 -1.99 -25.47 -1.45
N ARG A 151 -1.66 -24.25 -1.90
CA ARG A 151 -0.62 -23.41 -1.30
C ARG A 151 -1.04 -22.88 0.07
N ALA A 152 -2.34 -22.79 0.34
CA ALA A 152 -2.90 -22.37 1.63
C ALA A 152 -2.52 -23.30 2.79
N THR A 153 -2.31 -24.58 2.50
CA THR A 153 -2.09 -25.63 3.51
C THR A 153 -0.68 -26.21 3.54
N GLY A 154 0.16 -25.88 2.56
CA GLY A 154 1.45 -26.52 2.32
C GLY A 154 2.63 -26.03 3.16
N GLY A 155 2.42 -25.17 4.17
CA GLY A 155 3.51 -24.62 4.99
C GLY A 155 4.42 -23.63 4.23
N ASN A 156 4.04 -23.22 3.03
CA ASN A 156 4.77 -22.24 2.23
C ASN A 156 4.69 -20.84 2.83
N VAL A 157 5.75 -20.07 2.70
CA VAL A 157 5.71 -18.63 2.98
C VAL A 157 4.84 -17.96 1.92
N TRP A 158 3.84 -17.19 2.35
CA TRP A 158 2.98 -16.47 1.43
C TRP A 158 3.66 -15.19 0.96
N PRO A 159 3.70 -14.90 -0.35
CA PRO A 159 4.00 -13.55 -0.80
C PRO A 159 2.91 -12.59 -0.31
N GLU A 160 3.23 -11.33 -0.12
CA GLU A 160 2.19 -10.35 0.17
C GLU A 160 1.20 -10.26 -1.01
N GLY A 161 -0.10 -10.18 -0.69
CA GLY A 161 -1.16 -9.84 -1.63
C GLY A 161 -1.71 -8.46 -1.33
N GLY A 162 -1.96 -7.63 -2.35
CA GLY A 162 -2.45 -6.29 -2.07
C GLY A 162 -3.09 -5.62 -3.28
N GLY A 163 -3.80 -4.51 -3.02
CA GLY A 163 -4.53 -3.81 -4.05
C GLY A 163 -5.23 -2.55 -3.57
N ILE A 164 -5.96 -1.95 -4.48
CA ILE A 164 -6.84 -0.81 -4.24
C ILE A 164 -8.28 -1.25 -4.47
N LEU A 165 -9.15 -0.90 -3.55
CA LEU A 165 -10.60 -0.90 -3.72
C LEU A 165 -11.04 0.57 -3.78
N LEU A 166 -11.51 1.03 -4.94
CA LEU A 166 -12.00 2.38 -5.16
C LEU A 166 -13.51 2.35 -5.40
N ARG A 167 -14.27 3.05 -4.56
CA ARG A 167 -15.70 3.23 -4.74
C ARG A 167 -15.97 4.42 -5.65
N ILE A 168 -16.55 4.16 -6.82
CA ILE A 168 -16.93 5.19 -7.80
C ILE A 168 -18.33 5.74 -7.50
N SER A 169 -19.26 4.86 -7.15
CA SER A 169 -20.64 5.20 -6.78
C SER A 169 -21.18 4.18 -5.78
N LYS A 170 -22.43 4.33 -5.38
CA LYS A 170 -23.08 3.42 -4.40
C LYS A 170 -22.92 1.93 -4.74
N ASN A 171 -22.96 1.58 -6.03
CA ASN A 171 -22.93 0.18 -6.50
C ASN A 171 -21.82 -0.08 -7.51
N GLU A 172 -20.81 0.78 -7.60
CA GLU A 172 -19.75 0.67 -8.58
C GLU A 172 -18.38 0.81 -7.93
N TYR A 173 -17.55 -0.19 -8.13
CA TYR A 173 -16.22 -0.29 -7.57
C TYR A 173 -15.19 -0.60 -8.65
N ILE A 174 -14.02 -0.05 -8.51
CA ILE A 174 -12.82 -0.45 -9.27
C ILE A 174 -11.87 -1.14 -8.32
N ILE A 175 -11.35 -2.27 -8.78
CA ILE A 175 -10.40 -3.10 -8.03
C ILE A 175 -9.16 -3.30 -8.89
N ALA A 176 -8.00 -3.05 -8.32
CA ALA A 176 -6.72 -3.34 -8.94
C ALA A 176 -5.74 -3.86 -7.89
N GLY A 177 -4.99 -4.89 -8.23
CA GLY A 177 -4.02 -5.49 -7.31
C GLY A 177 -3.62 -6.88 -7.73
N SER A 178 -2.91 -7.58 -6.86
CA SER A 178 -2.44 -8.94 -7.05
C SER A 178 -2.54 -9.74 -5.75
N GLY A 179 -2.80 -11.05 -5.87
CA GLY A 179 -2.85 -11.96 -4.72
C GLY A 179 -4.03 -11.75 -3.78
N ILE A 180 -5.11 -11.10 -4.21
CA ILE A 180 -6.29 -10.79 -3.41
C ILE A 180 -7.57 -11.34 -4.02
N VAL A 181 -8.57 -11.56 -3.18
CA VAL A 181 -9.95 -11.89 -3.54
C VAL A 181 -10.88 -10.94 -2.82
N ILE A 182 -11.90 -10.45 -3.53
CA ILE A 182 -12.91 -9.56 -2.97
C ILE A 182 -14.31 -10.13 -3.25
N GLU A 183 -15.10 -10.26 -2.21
CA GLU A 183 -16.46 -10.77 -2.24
C GLU A 183 -17.41 -9.69 -1.73
N PHE A 184 -18.53 -9.50 -2.43
CA PHE A 184 -19.57 -8.56 -2.05
C PHE A 184 -20.81 -9.33 -1.61
N ALA A 185 -21.37 -8.98 -0.46
CA ALA A 185 -22.61 -9.52 0.08
C ALA A 185 -23.54 -8.39 0.55
N LYS A 186 -24.87 -8.64 0.47
CA LYS A 186 -25.93 -7.77 1.03
C LYS A 186 -26.46 -8.39 2.30
#